data_5a15b76d995e0188c23a131e72201398
#
_entry.id   5a15b76d995e0188c23a131e72201398
#
_cell.length_a   1.000
_cell.length_b   1.000
_cell.length_c   1.000
_cell.angle_alpha   90.00
_cell.angle_beta   90.00
_cell.angle_gamma   90.00
#
_symmetry.space_group_name_H-M   'P 1'
#
loop_
_entity.id
_entity.type
_entity.pdbx_description
1 polymer ?
#
loop_
_entity_poly.entity_id
_entity_poly.type
_entity_poly.pdbx_seq_one_letter_code
_entity_poly.pdbx_strand_id
1 'polypeptide(L)'
;MSHLYASLFYQAEVTEIFSDQALLKYMIQAEVALAKAQAQVGVIPESAAAIIADVADTQGIQTINFESLATAAGLAGNIAIPFVKQFTAAIKAVDEDAARYVHWGATSQDILDTACILQARDA
;
A
#
# COMPACT_ATOMS: atom_id res chain seq x y z
N MET A 1 19.76 11.74 -3.66
CA MET A 1 19.52 12.28 -5.00
C MET A 1 20.22 13.63 -5.13
N SER A 2 20.87 13.92 -6.26
CA SER A 2 21.61 15.16 -6.46
C SER A 2 20.67 16.35 -6.68
N HIS A 3 20.78 17.38 -5.84
CA HIS A 3 20.03 18.62 -5.99
C HIS A 3 20.40 19.41 -7.26
N LEU A 4 21.62 19.23 -7.77
CA LEU A 4 22.09 19.93 -8.96
C LEU A 4 21.35 19.45 -10.21
N TYR A 5 21.04 18.17 -10.29
CA TYR A 5 20.34 17.59 -11.44
C TYR A 5 18.82 17.64 -11.31
N ALA A 6 18.31 17.83 -10.11
CA ALA A 6 16.87 17.86 -9.88
C ALA A 6 16.16 18.94 -10.71
N SER A 7 16.73 20.16 -10.77
CA SER A 7 16.18 21.25 -11.56
C SER A 7 16.26 21.06 -13.08
N LEU A 8 17.13 20.15 -13.53
CA LEU A 8 17.34 19.87 -14.97
C LEU A 8 16.45 18.73 -15.47
N PHE A 9 16.20 17.72 -14.64
CA PHE A 9 15.60 16.46 -15.08
C PHE A 9 14.26 16.14 -14.43
N TYR A 10 13.90 16.82 -13.33
CA TYR A 10 12.68 16.50 -12.59
C TYR A 10 11.66 17.62 -12.71
N GLN A 11 10.45 17.26 -13.05
CA GLN A 11 9.30 18.13 -12.94
C GLN A 11 8.63 17.87 -11.58
N ALA A 12 8.22 18.93 -10.89
CA ALA A 12 7.66 18.82 -9.53
C ALA A 12 6.44 17.90 -9.47
N GLU A 13 5.54 18.01 -10.43
CA GLU A 13 4.33 17.18 -10.52
C GLU A 13 4.65 15.69 -10.65
N VAL A 14 5.57 15.35 -11.55
CA VAL A 14 5.99 13.95 -11.76
C VAL A 14 6.75 13.42 -10.54
N THR A 15 7.59 14.24 -9.94
CA THR A 15 8.34 13.86 -8.73
C THR A 15 7.40 13.54 -7.57
N GLU A 16 6.30 14.29 -7.42
CA GLU A 16 5.29 14.02 -6.40
C GLU A 16 4.59 12.69 -6.61
N ILE A 17 4.21 12.37 -7.87
CA ILE A 17 3.58 11.09 -8.22
C ILE A 17 4.48 9.90 -7.89
N PHE A 18 5.79 10.04 -8.03
CA PHE A 18 6.78 9.01 -7.70
C PHE A 18 7.40 9.15 -6.31
N SER A 19 6.80 9.95 -5.43
CA SER A 19 7.25 10.05 -4.04
C SER A 19 6.93 8.77 -3.26
N ASP A 20 7.64 8.57 -2.16
CA ASP A 20 7.40 7.44 -1.27
C ASP A 20 5.99 7.44 -0.70
N GLN A 21 5.46 8.62 -0.36
CA GLN A 21 4.08 8.76 0.12
C GLN A 21 3.06 8.34 -0.95
N ALA A 22 3.28 8.75 -2.18
CA ALA A 22 2.42 8.35 -3.29
C ALA A 22 2.47 6.83 -3.52
N LEU A 23 3.66 6.24 -3.48
CA LEU A 23 3.82 4.79 -3.58
C LEU A 23 3.00 4.05 -2.52
N LEU A 24 3.09 4.47 -1.27
CA LEU A 24 2.33 3.83 -0.19
C LEU A 24 0.81 4.00 -0.36
N LYS A 25 0.35 5.16 -0.83
CA LYS A 25 -1.07 5.37 -1.17
C LYS A 25 -1.55 4.39 -2.23
N TYR A 26 -0.77 4.20 -3.29
CA TYR A 26 -1.11 3.25 -4.35
C TYR A 26 -1.05 1.80 -3.90
N MET A 27 -0.12 1.45 -3.00
CA MET A 27 -0.08 0.12 -2.40
C MET A 27 -1.33 -0.15 -1.55
N ILE A 28 -1.76 0.80 -0.73
CA ILE A 28 -3.01 0.72 0.03
C ILE A 28 -4.21 0.57 -0.92
N GLN A 29 -4.25 1.37 -1.97
CA GLN A 29 -5.31 1.30 -2.98
C GLN A 29 -5.38 -0.08 -3.65
N ALA A 30 -4.24 -0.67 -3.96
CA ALA A 30 -4.16 -2.01 -4.53
C ALA A 30 -4.71 -3.07 -3.56
N GLU A 31 -4.35 -3.01 -2.28
CA GLU A 31 -4.87 -3.92 -1.24
C GLU A 31 -6.39 -3.80 -1.08
N VAL A 32 -6.91 -2.58 -1.06
CA VAL A 32 -8.35 -2.33 -0.96
C VAL A 32 -9.09 -2.86 -2.19
N ALA A 33 -8.56 -2.61 -3.37
CA ALA A 33 -9.15 -3.09 -4.61
C ALA A 33 -9.18 -4.63 -4.65
N LEU A 34 -8.10 -5.27 -4.22
CA LEU A 34 -8.02 -6.73 -4.08
C LEU A 34 -9.10 -7.25 -3.13
N ALA A 35 -9.21 -6.68 -1.94
CA ALA A 35 -10.18 -7.10 -0.94
C ALA A 35 -11.62 -6.95 -1.46
N LYS A 36 -11.95 -5.82 -2.10
CA LYS A 36 -13.28 -5.59 -2.69
C LYS A 36 -13.60 -6.60 -3.79
N ALA A 37 -12.66 -6.86 -4.68
CA ALA A 37 -12.85 -7.84 -5.74
C ALA A 37 -13.05 -9.25 -5.20
N GLN A 38 -12.27 -9.64 -4.21
CA GLN A 38 -12.38 -10.95 -3.55
C GLN A 38 -13.72 -11.12 -2.81
N ALA A 39 -14.22 -10.07 -2.19
CA ALA A 39 -15.53 -10.09 -1.55
C ALA A 39 -16.66 -10.26 -2.57
N GLN A 40 -16.57 -9.59 -3.71
CA GLN A 40 -17.57 -9.71 -4.78
C GLN A 40 -17.70 -11.13 -5.33
N VAL A 41 -16.62 -11.87 -5.38
CA VAL A 41 -16.63 -13.27 -5.86
C VAL A 41 -16.72 -14.30 -4.73
N GLY A 42 -16.91 -13.84 -3.48
CA GLY A 42 -17.13 -14.71 -2.33
C GLY A 42 -15.89 -15.39 -1.76
N VAL A 43 -14.68 -14.93 -2.12
CA VAL A 43 -13.41 -15.50 -1.62
C VAL A 43 -13.13 -15.04 -0.18
N ILE A 44 -13.49 -13.81 0.16
CA ILE A 44 -13.42 -13.28 1.52
C ILE A 44 -14.78 -12.72 1.94
N PRO A 45 -15.06 -12.58 3.26
CA PRO A 45 -16.30 -11.96 3.72
C PRO A 45 -16.42 -10.50 3.30
N GLU A 46 -17.62 -10.07 2.92
CA GLU A 46 -17.90 -8.66 2.59
C GLU A 46 -17.61 -7.72 3.77
N SER A 47 -17.86 -8.17 5.00
CA SER A 47 -17.56 -7.42 6.21
C SER A 47 -16.07 -7.15 6.37
N ALA A 48 -15.21 -8.10 6.01
CA ALA A 48 -13.77 -7.92 6.05
C ALA A 48 -13.30 -6.87 5.03
N ALA A 49 -13.79 -6.95 3.80
CA ALA A 49 -13.47 -5.98 2.76
C ALA A 49 -13.95 -4.56 3.14
N ALA A 50 -15.13 -4.44 3.76
CA ALA A 50 -15.65 -3.17 4.22
C ALA A 50 -14.76 -2.53 5.29
N ILE A 51 -14.28 -3.30 6.25
CA ILE A 51 -13.38 -2.81 7.32
C ILE A 51 -12.02 -2.42 6.74
N ILE A 52 -11.46 -3.22 5.83
CA ILE A 52 -10.19 -2.89 5.16
C ILE A 52 -10.32 -1.57 4.42
N ALA A 53 -11.38 -1.37 3.65
CA ALA A 53 -11.64 -0.14 2.93
C ALA A 53 -11.84 1.06 3.88
N ASP A 54 -12.57 0.88 4.98
CA ASP A 54 -12.82 1.93 5.95
C ASP A 54 -11.53 2.40 6.64
N VAL A 55 -10.69 1.49 7.07
CA VAL A 55 -9.39 1.83 7.67
C VAL A 55 -8.50 2.55 6.66
N ALA A 56 -8.49 2.11 5.41
CA ALA A 56 -7.75 2.78 4.34
C ALA A 56 -8.25 4.21 4.10
N ASP A 57 -9.56 4.43 4.12
CA ASP A 57 -10.17 5.75 3.92
C ASP A 57 -9.93 6.69 5.10
N THR A 58 -10.03 6.19 6.33
CA THR A 58 -9.95 7.02 7.54
C THR A 58 -8.51 7.26 8.01
N GLN A 59 -7.63 6.30 7.86
CA GLN A 59 -6.25 6.37 8.33
C GLN A 59 -5.23 6.51 7.20
N GLY A 60 -5.47 5.88 6.05
CA GLY A 60 -4.60 5.97 4.88
C GLY A 60 -3.14 5.65 5.21
N ILE A 61 -2.23 6.52 4.78
CA ILE A 61 -0.78 6.35 5.01
C ILE A 61 -0.38 6.46 6.49
N GLN A 62 -1.27 6.95 7.37
CA GLN A 62 -1.02 6.99 8.81
C GLN A 62 -0.96 5.58 9.43
N THR A 63 -1.44 4.56 8.73
CA THR A 63 -1.26 3.16 9.13
C THR A 63 0.20 2.71 9.06
N ILE A 64 1.04 3.44 8.34
CA ILE A 64 2.42 3.08 8.05
C ILE A 64 3.39 4.01 8.78
N ASN A 65 4.29 3.43 9.56
CA ASN A 65 5.44 4.14 10.11
C ASN A 65 6.59 4.09 9.11
N PHE A 66 6.94 5.23 8.56
CA PHE A 66 7.93 5.37 7.48
C PHE A 66 9.33 4.91 7.87
N GLU A 67 9.79 5.30 9.06
CA GLU A 67 11.14 4.96 9.54
C GLU A 67 11.31 3.48 9.73
N SER A 68 10.37 2.84 10.42
CA SER A 68 10.41 1.39 10.64
C SER A 68 10.20 0.60 9.36
N LEU A 69 9.39 1.13 8.42
CA LEU A 69 9.21 0.53 7.11
C LEU A 69 10.54 0.50 6.33
N ALA A 70 11.24 1.62 6.27
CA ALA A 70 12.52 1.73 5.55
C ALA A 70 13.57 0.77 6.11
N THR A 71 13.69 0.70 7.44
CA THR A 71 14.62 -0.23 8.11
C THR A 71 14.24 -1.68 7.83
N ALA A 72 12.97 -2.03 7.97
CA ALA A 72 12.48 -3.39 7.74
C ALA A 72 12.57 -3.81 6.27
N ALA A 73 12.37 -2.89 5.33
CA ALA A 73 12.51 -3.16 3.89
C ALA A 73 13.93 -3.56 3.52
N GLY A 74 14.94 -2.92 4.13
CA GLY A 74 16.35 -3.29 3.94
C GLY A 74 16.65 -4.73 4.39
N LEU A 75 16.01 -5.19 5.45
CA LEU A 75 16.16 -6.57 5.96
C LEU A 75 15.34 -7.58 5.16
N ALA A 76 14.16 -7.21 4.71
CA ALA A 76 13.24 -8.09 3.98
C ALA A 76 13.59 -8.23 2.49
N GLY A 77 14.33 -7.29 1.95
CA GLY A 77 14.69 -7.25 0.52
C GLY A 77 13.60 -6.67 -0.38
N ASN A 78 12.46 -6.25 0.16
CA ASN A 78 11.42 -5.49 -0.54
C ASN A 78 10.55 -4.71 0.44
N ILE A 79 9.78 -3.77 -0.10
CA ILE A 79 8.91 -2.87 0.68
C ILE A 79 7.59 -3.55 1.06
N ALA A 80 7.09 -4.46 0.24
CA ALA A 80 5.75 -5.01 0.40
C ALA A 80 5.60 -5.84 1.67
N ILE A 81 6.58 -6.66 2.03
CA ILE A 81 6.53 -7.52 3.22
C ILE A 81 6.30 -6.68 4.50
N PRO A 82 7.15 -5.70 4.84
CA PRO A 82 6.92 -4.87 6.01
C PRO A 82 5.70 -3.96 5.89
N PHE A 83 5.36 -3.51 4.68
CA PHE A 83 4.14 -2.75 4.41
C PHE A 83 2.90 -3.55 4.79
N VAL A 84 2.75 -4.76 4.28
CA VAL A 84 1.60 -5.64 4.59
C VAL A 84 1.51 -5.91 6.08
N LYS A 85 2.64 -6.11 6.73
CA LYS A 85 2.69 -6.32 8.18
C LYS A 85 2.13 -5.14 8.98
N GLN A 86 2.53 -3.91 8.63
CA GLN A 86 2.05 -2.69 9.29
C GLN A 86 0.58 -2.42 8.97
N PHE A 87 0.18 -2.56 7.71
CA PHE A 87 -1.20 -2.37 7.29
C PHE A 87 -2.13 -3.38 7.97
N THR A 88 -1.74 -4.65 8.02
CA THR A 88 -2.47 -5.70 8.73
C THR A 88 -2.62 -5.39 10.22
N ALA A 89 -1.56 -4.89 10.86
CA ALA A 89 -1.61 -4.50 12.27
C ALA A 89 -2.61 -3.36 12.52
N ALA A 90 -2.69 -2.39 11.63
CA ALA A 90 -3.66 -1.30 11.71
C ALA A 90 -5.11 -1.81 11.57
N ILE A 91 -5.35 -2.75 10.64
CA ILE A 91 -6.65 -3.41 10.49
C ILE A 91 -7.00 -4.22 11.75
N LYS A 92 -6.03 -4.96 12.28
CA LYS A 92 -6.21 -5.79 13.48
C LYS A 92 -6.62 -4.95 14.70
N ALA A 93 -6.13 -3.73 14.82
CA ALA A 93 -6.51 -2.82 15.88
C ALA A 93 -7.98 -2.43 15.84
N VAL A 94 -8.63 -2.50 14.68
CA VAL A 94 -10.06 -2.22 14.49
C VAL A 94 -10.87 -3.50 14.54
N ASP A 95 -10.44 -4.55 13.84
CA ASP A 95 -11.15 -5.83 13.76
C ASP A 95 -10.14 -6.96 13.48
N GLU A 96 -10.00 -7.87 14.44
CA GLU A 96 -9.04 -8.97 14.34
C GLU A 96 -9.40 -9.97 13.24
N ASP A 97 -10.69 -10.22 13.02
CA ASP A 97 -11.13 -11.16 11.98
C ASP A 97 -10.87 -10.60 10.58
N ALA A 98 -11.12 -9.31 10.36
CA ALA A 98 -10.85 -8.65 9.09
C ALA A 98 -9.35 -8.68 8.73
N ALA A 99 -8.47 -8.58 9.72
CA ALA A 99 -7.03 -8.60 9.52
C ALA A 99 -6.51 -9.89 8.87
N ARG A 100 -7.22 -11.00 9.04
CA ARG A 100 -6.87 -12.29 8.41
C ARG A 100 -6.93 -12.25 6.89
N TYR A 101 -7.73 -11.35 6.34
CA TYR A 101 -8.02 -11.28 4.91
C TYR A 101 -7.26 -10.18 4.19
N VAL A 102 -6.39 -9.46 4.88
CA VAL A 102 -5.47 -8.51 4.24
C VAL A 102 -4.47 -9.28 3.39
N HIS A 103 -4.27 -8.83 2.16
CA HIS A 103 -3.31 -9.45 1.24
C HIS A 103 -3.60 -10.94 0.95
N TRP A 104 -4.86 -11.32 0.99
CA TRP A 104 -5.29 -12.70 0.88
C TRP A 104 -4.97 -13.30 -0.48
N GLY A 105 -4.12 -14.33 -0.49
CA GLY A 105 -3.73 -15.02 -1.72
C GLY A 105 -2.81 -14.24 -2.67
N ALA A 106 -2.38 -13.04 -2.29
CA ALA A 106 -1.48 -12.20 -3.08
C ALA A 106 -0.01 -12.41 -2.70
N THR A 107 0.87 -11.96 -3.57
CA THR A 107 2.30 -11.90 -3.31
C THR A 107 2.79 -10.45 -3.32
N SER A 108 4.03 -10.24 -2.86
CA SER A 108 4.65 -8.91 -2.87
C SER A 108 4.63 -8.25 -4.25
N GLN A 109 4.90 -9.03 -5.30
CA GLN A 109 5.00 -8.52 -6.65
C GLN A 109 3.66 -8.01 -7.18
N ASP A 110 2.55 -8.66 -6.81
CA ASP A 110 1.21 -8.23 -7.23
C ASP A 110 0.91 -6.79 -6.77
N ILE A 111 1.30 -6.44 -5.56
CA ILE A 111 1.06 -5.12 -4.97
C ILE A 111 2.06 -4.09 -5.48
N LEU A 112 3.34 -4.44 -5.57
CA LEU A 112 4.39 -3.54 -6.05
C LEU A 112 4.18 -3.17 -7.52
N ASP A 113 3.89 -4.13 -8.38
CA ASP A 113 3.66 -3.89 -9.79
C ASP A 113 2.39 -3.07 -10.02
N THR A 114 1.31 -3.38 -9.33
CA THR A 114 0.06 -2.62 -9.42
C THR A 114 0.28 -1.17 -8.99
N ALA A 115 0.96 -0.93 -7.88
CA ALA A 115 1.27 0.41 -7.42
C ALA A 115 2.13 1.18 -8.43
N CYS A 116 3.14 0.53 -8.99
CA CYS A 116 4.01 1.12 -10.02
C CYS A 116 3.21 1.52 -11.27
N ILE A 117 2.31 0.67 -11.73
CA ILE A 117 1.45 0.97 -12.89
C ILE A 117 0.48 2.11 -12.60
N LEU A 118 -0.06 2.19 -11.38
CA LEU A 118 -0.91 3.31 -10.99
C LEU A 118 -0.14 4.64 -10.98
N GLN A 119 1.09 4.64 -10.48
CA GLN A 119 1.97 5.81 -10.57
C GLN A 119 2.24 6.21 -12.03
N ALA A 120 2.58 5.25 -12.88
CA ALA A 120 2.84 5.48 -14.30
C ALA A 120 1.60 6.00 -15.04
N ARG A 121 0.42 5.50 -14.70
CA ARG A 121 -0.85 5.98 -15.27
C ARG A 121 -1.09 7.44 -14.94
N ASP A 122 -0.84 7.85 -13.71
CA ASP A 122 -1.13 9.21 -13.23
C ASP A 122 -0.01 10.21 -13.62
N ALA A 123 1.14 9.70 -14.01
CA ALA A 123 2.21 10.52 -14.56
C ALA A 123 1.92 10.89 -16.02
#